data_9a34d07e73ef03e556c6a662b2353ece
#
_entry.id   9a34d07e73ef03e556c6a662b2353ece
#
_cell.length_a   1.000
_cell.length_b   1.000
_cell.length_c   1.000
_cell.angle_alpha   90.00
_cell.angle_beta   90.00
_cell.angle_gamma   90.00
#
_symmetry.space_group_name_H-M   'P 1'
#
loop_
_entity.id
_entity.type
_entity.pdbx_description
1 polymer ?
#
loop_
_entity_poly.entity_id
_entity_poly.type
_entity_poly.pdbx_seq_one_letter_code
_entity_poly.pdbx_strand_id
1 'polypeptide(L)'
;MVKIEKTLFIILSLLYVSCNIEETPYSNSLISSPHPLASQAGKIIYSKGGNAFDAAVASAFALSVVEPSMSGIGGRLQVIYKQAGGDIFGIDATTQIPESFKTEDEELPSYGYSTIGIPGVVAGLIKLHEENGVLDIKTVMEPSISLAEDGFYLYPGEIKRQQSDKEKIESFEGTKLYFLNSEGESFRPGDKLVQKDLANTLKIISENGKKGFYEGEIAEKIANDIQANGGYVNEDDLRNYTVRKSEVLTGKFNGYDIHTLNLPAYGSITIQMIQIFDQLKIENERDWTLKISSAVEESFKYRFF
;
A
#
# COMPACT_ATOMS: atom_id res chain seq x y z
N MET A 1 62.11 -5.98 -28.09
CA MET A 1 61.04 -5.00 -28.34
C MET A 1 59.72 -5.62 -28.74
N VAL A 2 59.65 -6.60 -29.67
CA VAL A 2 58.38 -7.17 -30.19
C VAL A 2 57.55 -7.95 -29.11
N LYS A 3 58.14 -8.47 -28.03
CA LYS A 3 57.44 -9.20 -27.00
C LYS A 3 56.65 -8.29 -26.03
N ILE A 4 57.15 -7.05 -25.80
CA ILE A 4 56.49 -6.10 -24.87
C ILE A 4 55.27 -5.49 -25.49
N GLU A 5 55.27 -5.20 -26.80
CA GLU A 5 54.10 -4.63 -27.49
C GLU A 5 52.93 -5.60 -27.56
N LYS A 6 53.16 -6.89 -27.78
CA LYS A 6 52.07 -7.89 -27.77
C LYS A 6 51.44 -8.09 -26.39
N THR A 7 52.24 -8.00 -25.31
CA THR A 7 51.74 -8.12 -23.94
C THR A 7 50.95 -6.87 -23.53
N LEU A 8 51.37 -5.69 -23.96
CA LEU A 8 50.62 -4.44 -23.73
C LEU A 8 49.28 -4.40 -24.48
N PHE A 9 49.24 -4.94 -25.70
CA PHE A 9 48.01 -5.01 -26.50
C PHE A 9 46.99 -5.98 -25.89
N ILE A 10 47.44 -7.11 -25.30
CA ILE A 10 46.57 -8.08 -24.61
C ILE A 10 46.01 -7.50 -23.30
N ILE A 11 46.82 -6.76 -22.56
CA ILE A 11 46.35 -6.07 -21.32
C ILE A 11 45.37 -4.95 -21.66
N LEU A 12 45.61 -4.18 -22.73
CA LEU A 12 44.68 -3.14 -23.19
C LEU A 12 43.33 -3.72 -23.69
N SER A 13 43.37 -4.86 -24.38
CA SER A 13 42.16 -5.53 -24.84
C SER A 13 41.36 -6.16 -23.68
N LEU A 14 42.02 -6.63 -22.61
CA LEU A 14 41.37 -7.13 -21.39
C LEU A 14 40.72 -6.00 -20.57
N LEU A 15 41.30 -4.78 -20.60
CA LEU A 15 40.70 -3.61 -19.96
C LEU A 15 39.47 -3.08 -20.72
N TYR A 16 39.39 -3.27 -22.04
CA TYR A 16 38.21 -2.91 -22.84
C TYR A 16 37.00 -3.82 -22.64
N VAL A 17 37.22 -5.10 -22.28
CA VAL A 17 36.16 -6.07 -22.01
C VAL A 17 35.55 -5.88 -20.62
N SER A 18 36.25 -5.16 -19.71
CA SER A 18 35.84 -4.99 -18.32
C SER A 18 34.88 -3.80 -18.04
N CYS A 19 34.46 -3.04 -19.07
CA CYS A 19 33.66 -1.83 -18.87
C CYS A 19 32.36 -1.77 -19.71
N ASN A 20 31.84 -2.90 -20.13
CA ASN A 20 30.42 -2.95 -20.46
C ASN A 20 29.64 -3.23 -19.17
N ILE A 21 29.39 -2.18 -18.39
CA ILE A 21 28.25 -2.17 -17.48
C ILE A 21 27.06 -2.27 -18.44
N GLU A 22 26.47 -3.46 -18.58
CA GLU A 22 25.12 -3.55 -19.14
C GLU A 22 24.26 -2.60 -18.28
N GLU A 23 23.91 -1.47 -18.86
CA GLU A 23 22.84 -0.64 -18.28
C GLU A 23 21.62 -1.55 -18.21
N THR A 24 21.30 -2.01 -17.01
CA THR A 24 20.04 -2.72 -16.82
C THR A 24 18.95 -1.78 -17.33
N PRO A 25 17.98 -2.25 -18.12
CA PRO A 25 16.92 -1.41 -18.68
C PRO A 25 16.14 -0.61 -17.62
N TYR A 26 16.44 -0.82 -16.35
CA TYR A 26 15.82 -0.21 -15.17
C TYR A 26 16.76 0.66 -14.34
N SER A 27 17.89 1.12 -14.90
CA SER A 27 18.84 2.01 -14.20
C SER A 27 18.21 3.30 -13.67
N ASN A 28 17.07 3.73 -14.26
CA ASN A 28 16.31 4.92 -13.89
C ASN A 28 15.00 4.62 -13.14
N SER A 29 14.77 3.37 -12.69
CA SER A 29 13.57 3.01 -11.97
C SER A 29 13.75 3.16 -10.46
N LEU A 30 12.76 3.73 -9.79
CA LEU A 30 12.76 3.96 -8.35
C LEU A 30 11.50 3.39 -7.72
N ILE A 31 11.65 2.77 -6.57
CA ILE A 31 10.55 2.36 -5.70
C ILE A 31 10.89 2.69 -4.26
N SER A 32 9.92 3.20 -3.51
CA SER A 32 10.04 3.47 -2.08
C SER A 32 8.74 3.09 -1.38
N SER A 33 8.84 2.45 -0.24
CA SER A 33 7.73 2.07 0.61
C SER A 33 8.11 2.17 2.09
N PRO A 34 7.16 2.16 3.03
CA PRO A 34 7.44 2.21 4.46
C PRO A 34 8.28 1.03 4.97
N HIS A 35 8.26 -0.11 4.26
CA HIS A 35 8.97 -1.32 4.67
C HIS A 35 10.01 -1.77 3.62
N PRO A 36 11.27 -2.06 4.02
CA PRO A 36 12.32 -2.45 3.06
C PRO A 36 11.97 -3.67 2.20
N LEU A 37 11.31 -4.70 2.78
CA LEU A 37 10.91 -5.89 2.04
C LEU A 37 9.85 -5.59 0.98
N ALA A 38 8.97 -4.62 1.22
CA ALA A 38 8.00 -4.18 0.23
C ALA A 38 8.67 -3.40 -0.92
N SER A 39 9.65 -2.53 -0.62
CA SER A 39 10.48 -1.90 -1.66
C SER A 39 11.29 -2.95 -2.44
N GLN A 40 11.80 -3.98 -1.76
CA GLN A 40 12.50 -5.08 -2.42
C GLN A 40 11.60 -5.87 -3.36
N ALA A 41 10.34 -6.13 -2.98
CA ALA A 41 9.35 -6.76 -3.86
C ALA A 41 9.20 -5.98 -5.18
N GLY A 42 9.01 -4.65 -5.11
CA GLY A 42 8.95 -3.81 -6.30
C GLY A 42 10.24 -3.83 -7.13
N LYS A 43 11.41 -3.83 -6.46
CA LYS A 43 12.72 -3.97 -7.14
C LYS A 43 12.85 -5.30 -7.89
N ILE A 44 12.40 -6.42 -7.30
CA ILE A 44 12.38 -7.74 -7.94
C ILE A 44 11.53 -7.67 -9.22
N ILE A 45 10.38 -7.02 -9.17
CA ILE A 45 9.49 -6.89 -10.33
C ILE A 45 10.12 -6.03 -11.43
N TYR A 46 10.81 -4.95 -11.11
CA TYR A 46 11.61 -4.22 -12.11
C TYR A 46 12.66 -5.13 -12.78
N SER A 47 13.37 -5.94 -12.00
CA SER A 47 14.39 -6.86 -12.56
C SER A 47 13.80 -7.97 -13.45
N LYS A 48 12.51 -8.28 -13.32
CA LYS A 48 11.76 -9.22 -14.17
C LYS A 48 11.16 -8.56 -15.40
N GLY A 49 11.36 -7.27 -15.61
CA GLY A 49 10.83 -6.55 -16.77
C GLY A 49 9.52 -5.81 -16.53
N GLY A 50 9.06 -5.76 -15.30
CA GLY A 50 7.87 -5.00 -14.92
C GLY A 50 8.04 -3.49 -15.02
N ASN A 51 6.96 -2.79 -15.24
CA ASN A 51 6.91 -1.34 -15.23
C ASN A 51 6.67 -0.76 -13.81
N ALA A 52 6.50 0.55 -13.72
CA ALA A 52 6.24 1.22 -12.43
C ALA A 52 4.93 0.77 -11.77
N PHE A 53 3.92 0.40 -12.54
CA PHE A 53 2.64 -0.08 -12.02
C PHE A 53 2.77 -1.50 -11.45
N ASP A 54 3.44 -2.40 -12.17
CA ASP A 54 3.74 -3.74 -11.67
C ASP A 54 4.53 -3.68 -10.35
N ALA A 55 5.58 -2.85 -10.31
CA ALA A 55 6.40 -2.68 -9.12
C ALA A 55 5.62 -2.08 -7.93
N ALA A 56 4.74 -1.11 -8.18
CA ALA A 56 3.88 -0.50 -7.16
C ALA A 56 2.88 -1.51 -6.60
N VAL A 57 2.24 -2.31 -7.47
CA VAL A 57 1.28 -3.36 -7.06
C VAL A 57 1.98 -4.45 -6.25
N ALA A 58 3.15 -4.92 -6.69
CA ALA A 58 3.95 -5.90 -5.95
C ALA A 58 4.36 -5.38 -4.57
N SER A 59 4.81 -4.13 -4.51
CA SER A 59 5.17 -3.47 -3.25
C SER A 59 3.97 -3.32 -2.31
N ALA A 60 2.79 -2.97 -2.83
CA ALA A 60 1.58 -2.80 -2.03
C ALA A 60 1.06 -4.14 -1.48
N PHE A 61 1.05 -5.21 -2.28
CA PHE A 61 0.73 -6.55 -1.76
C PHE A 61 1.76 -7.05 -0.75
N ALA A 62 3.05 -6.81 -0.98
CA ALA A 62 4.08 -7.15 -0.01
C ALA A 62 3.92 -6.35 1.30
N LEU A 63 3.57 -5.06 1.22
CA LEU A 63 3.30 -4.22 2.38
C LEU A 63 2.12 -4.76 3.21
N SER A 64 1.10 -5.30 2.55
CA SER A 64 -0.03 -5.95 3.23
C SER A 64 0.36 -7.18 4.05
N VAL A 65 1.52 -7.77 3.78
CA VAL A 65 2.08 -8.91 4.52
C VAL A 65 3.00 -8.44 5.65
N VAL A 66 3.90 -7.48 5.35
CA VAL A 66 5.03 -7.15 6.23
C VAL A 66 4.75 -6.03 7.22
N GLU A 67 3.66 -5.30 7.05
CA GLU A 67 3.17 -4.27 8.01
C GLU A 67 1.69 -4.49 8.37
N PRO A 68 1.32 -5.62 8.97
CA PRO A 68 -0.08 -5.97 9.23
C PRO A 68 -0.82 -4.99 10.14
N SER A 69 -0.11 -4.25 11.00
CA SER A 69 -0.71 -3.23 11.86
C SER A 69 -1.04 -1.92 11.13
N MET A 70 -0.49 -1.68 9.93
CA MET A 70 -0.66 -0.44 9.18
C MET A 70 -1.22 -0.66 7.78
N SER A 71 -1.13 -1.86 7.27
CA SER A 71 -1.55 -2.24 5.92
C SER A 71 -2.19 -3.63 5.92
N GLY A 72 -2.99 -3.94 4.90
CA GLY A 72 -3.62 -5.26 4.77
C GLY A 72 -4.55 -5.31 3.57
N ILE A 73 -4.87 -6.53 3.12
CA ILE A 73 -5.80 -6.75 2.01
C ILE A 73 -7.26 -6.42 2.38
N GLY A 74 -7.58 -6.31 3.67
CA GLY A 74 -8.90 -5.90 4.19
C GLY A 74 -9.08 -4.39 4.31
N GLY A 75 -8.14 -3.59 3.87
CA GLY A 75 -8.14 -2.14 4.03
C GLY A 75 -8.69 -1.36 2.82
N ARG A 76 -8.29 -0.09 2.77
CA ARG A 76 -8.65 0.87 1.72
C ARG A 76 -7.42 1.25 0.90
N LEU A 77 -7.65 1.66 -0.34
CA LEU A 77 -6.61 2.13 -1.24
C LEU A 77 -7.05 3.42 -1.95
N GLN A 78 -6.11 4.33 -2.11
CA GLN A 78 -6.21 5.46 -3.02
C GLN A 78 -4.93 5.57 -3.83
N VAL A 79 -5.04 5.81 -5.12
CA VAL A 79 -3.90 5.90 -6.02
C VAL A 79 -4.01 7.17 -6.85
N ILE A 80 -2.92 7.91 -6.94
CA ILE A 80 -2.71 8.92 -7.96
C ILE A 80 -1.56 8.46 -8.84
N TYR A 81 -1.73 8.51 -10.15
CA TYR A 81 -0.71 8.05 -11.08
C TYR A 81 -0.69 8.87 -12.36
N LYS A 82 0.45 8.86 -13.02
CA LYS A 82 0.67 9.48 -14.30
C LYS A 82 1.31 8.48 -15.25
N GLN A 83 0.72 8.30 -16.41
CA GLN A 83 1.34 7.57 -17.51
C GLN A 83 2.42 8.42 -18.18
N ALA A 84 3.44 7.81 -18.77
CA ALA A 84 4.52 8.52 -19.44
C ALA A 84 3.97 9.43 -20.55
N GLY A 85 4.20 10.74 -20.43
CA GLY A 85 3.69 11.75 -21.39
C GLY A 85 2.18 11.96 -21.37
N GLY A 86 1.45 11.32 -20.46
CA GLY A 86 -0.01 11.36 -20.37
C GLY A 86 -0.57 12.23 -19.27
N ASP A 87 -1.87 12.12 -19.08
CA ASP A 87 -2.62 12.79 -18.03
C ASP A 87 -2.39 12.13 -16.65
N ILE A 88 -2.86 12.81 -15.61
CA ILE A 88 -2.85 12.32 -14.24
C ILE A 88 -4.21 11.75 -13.90
N PHE A 89 -4.23 10.57 -13.31
CA PHE A 89 -5.44 9.81 -12.98
C PHE A 89 -5.51 9.53 -11.49
N GLY A 90 -6.74 9.35 -11.00
CA GLY A 90 -7.03 8.97 -9.63
C GLY A 90 -7.90 7.72 -9.55
N ILE A 91 -7.55 6.82 -8.63
CA ILE A 91 -8.37 5.66 -8.24
C ILE A 91 -8.81 5.85 -6.79
N ASP A 92 -10.11 5.69 -6.56
CA ASP A 92 -10.69 5.56 -5.24
C ASP A 92 -11.18 4.12 -5.03
N ALA A 93 -10.44 3.39 -4.23
CA ALA A 93 -10.77 2.06 -3.72
C ALA A 93 -10.80 2.08 -2.18
N THR A 94 -11.45 3.09 -1.63
CA THR A 94 -11.71 3.19 -0.19
C THR A 94 -12.75 2.16 0.25
N THR A 95 -12.80 1.89 1.54
CA THR A 95 -13.86 1.07 2.12
C THR A 95 -15.24 1.67 1.83
N GLN A 96 -16.20 0.81 1.51
CA GLN A 96 -17.59 1.21 1.32
C GLN A 96 -18.44 0.74 2.51
N ILE A 97 -19.52 1.45 2.76
CA ILE A 97 -20.46 1.14 3.84
C ILE A 97 -21.34 -0.02 3.38
N PRO A 98 -21.50 -1.11 4.17
CA PRO A 98 -22.44 -2.19 3.88
C PRO A 98 -23.86 -1.68 3.74
N GLU A 99 -24.65 -2.28 2.84
CA GLU A 99 -26.03 -1.84 2.60
C GLU A 99 -26.93 -1.99 3.85
N SER A 100 -26.66 -3.01 4.65
CA SER A 100 -27.41 -3.28 5.88
C SER A 100 -27.05 -2.39 7.06
N PHE A 101 -25.99 -1.55 6.93
CA PHE A 101 -25.56 -0.67 8.02
C PHE A 101 -26.60 0.41 8.33
N LYS A 102 -26.95 0.56 9.61
CA LYS A 102 -27.87 1.58 10.11
C LYS A 102 -27.19 2.42 11.18
N THR A 103 -27.40 3.73 11.11
CA THR A 103 -26.84 4.72 12.06
C THR A 103 -27.81 5.07 13.18
N GLU A 104 -28.60 4.11 13.67
CA GLU A 104 -29.58 4.37 14.74
C GLU A 104 -28.92 4.47 16.13
N ASP A 105 -27.68 4.03 16.26
CA ASP A 105 -26.94 4.07 17.51
C ASP A 105 -26.18 5.39 17.67
N GLU A 106 -26.33 6.01 18.82
CA GLU A 106 -25.72 7.32 19.16
C GLU A 106 -24.20 7.27 19.25
N GLU A 107 -23.59 6.11 19.52
CA GLU A 107 -22.12 5.93 19.56
C GLU A 107 -21.72 4.62 18.88
N LEU A 108 -21.00 4.72 17.76
CA LEU A 108 -20.36 3.58 17.14
C LEU A 108 -19.07 3.21 17.88
N PRO A 109 -18.77 1.91 18.07
CA PRO A 109 -17.52 1.50 18.69
C PRO A 109 -16.34 1.89 17.79
N SER A 110 -15.18 2.11 18.41
CA SER A 110 -13.98 2.53 17.70
C SER A 110 -13.25 1.38 16.98
N TYR A 111 -13.60 0.13 17.28
CA TYR A 111 -13.01 -1.09 16.70
C TYR A 111 -13.96 -2.30 16.87
N GLY A 112 -13.65 -3.39 16.18
CA GLY A 112 -14.42 -4.62 16.22
C GLY A 112 -15.28 -4.83 14.97
N TYR A 113 -16.03 -5.93 14.93
CA TYR A 113 -16.72 -6.39 13.73
C TYR A 113 -17.76 -5.42 13.17
N SER A 114 -18.47 -4.68 14.03
CA SER A 114 -19.47 -3.69 13.60
C SER A 114 -18.89 -2.45 12.91
N THR A 115 -17.57 -2.24 12.98
CA THR A 115 -16.87 -1.12 12.33
C THR A 115 -16.24 -1.49 11.00
N ILE A 116 -16.34 -2.76 10.59
CA ILE A 116 -15.73 -3.24 9.35
C ILE A 116 -16.58 -2.79 8.17
N GLY A 117 -15.95 -2.03 7.25
CA GLY A 117 -16.52 -1.71 5.96
C GLY A 117 -16.05 -2.68 4.87
N ILE A 118 -16.69 -2.62 3.70
CA ILE A 118 -16.34 -3.46 2.54
C ILE A 118 -14.94 -3.05 2.06
N PRO A 119 -13.94 -3.96 2.04
CA PRO A 119 -12.55 -3.62 1.72
C PRO A 119 -12.35 -3.30 0.25
N GLY A 120 -11.42 -2.40 -0.06
CA GLY A 120 -11.16 -1.93 -1.41
C GLY A 120 -9.78 -2.24 -1.98
N VAL A 121 -8.78 -2.51 -1.13
CA VAL A 121 -7.37 -2.66 -1.53
C VAL A 121 -7.19 -3.61 -2.69
N VAL A 122 -7.72 -4.83 -2.59
CA VAL A 122 -7.53 -5.87 -3.62
C VAL A 122 -8.11 -5.43 -4.96
N ALA A 123 -9.35 -4.92 -4.97
CA ALA A 123 -9.99 -4.46 -6.20
C ALA A 123 -9.22 -3.30 -6.84
N GLY A 124 -8.73 -2.36 -6.02
CA GLY A 124 -7.96 -1.21 -6.51
C GLY A 124 -6.60 -1.61 -7.09
N LEU A 125 -5.87 -2.52 -6.44
CA LEU A 125 -4.57 -3.00 -6.93
C LEU A 125 -4.72 -3.83 -8.20
N ILE A 126 -5.68 -4.74 -8.25
CA ILE A 126 -5.96 -5.53 -9.45
C ILE A 126 -6.35 -4.62 -10.62
N LYS A 127 -7.25 -3.64 -10.40
CA LYS A 127 -7.63 -2.67 -11.43
C LYS A 127 -6.43 -1.87 -11.94
N LEU A 128 -5.58 -1.36 -11.04
CA LEU A 128 -4.37 -0.60 -11.42
C LEU A 128 -3.46 -1.45 -12.30
N HIS A 129 -3.27 -2.72 -11.95
CA HIS A 129 -2.48 -3.67 -12.70
C HIS A 129 -3.09 -4.02 -14.06
N GLU A 130 -4.39 -4.36 -14.11
CA GLU A 130 -5.08 -4.72 -15.36
C GLU A 130 -5.05 -3.60 -16.40
N GLU A 131 -5.11 -2.33 -15.97
CA GLU A 131 -5.11 -1.18 -16.85
C GLU A 131 -3.71 -0.73 -17.30
N ASN A 132 -2.66 -1.03 -16.52
CA ASN A 132 -1.35 -0.41 -16.73
C ASN A 132 -0.16 -1.38 -16.60
N GLY A 133 -0.34 -2.57 -16.04
CA GLY A 133 0.72 -3.57 -15.88
C GLY A 133 1.14 -4.21 -17.20
N VAL A 134 2.34 -4.75 -17.22
CA VAL A 134 2.93 -5.45 -18.39
C VAL A 134 3.31 -6.89 -18.08
N LEU A 135 3.45 -7.26 -16.80
CA LEU A 135 3.71 -8.62 -16.37
C LEU A 135 2.40 -9.33 -15.99
N ASP A 136 2.43 -10.66 -15.96
CA ASP A 136 1.34 -11.45 -15.37
C ASP A 136 1.20 -11.15 -13.87
N ILE A 137 -0.03 -11.03 -13.40
CA ILE A 137 -0.33 -10.74 -11.99
C ILE A 137 0.26 -11.80 -11.04
N LYS A 138 0.35 -13.06 -11.44
CA LYS A 138 0.99 -14.12 -10.65
C LYS A 138 2.47 -13.80 -10.39
N THR A 139 3.17 -13.33 -11.42
CA THR A 139 4.57 -12.88 -11.31
C THR A 139 4.69 -11.69 -10.38
N VAL A 140 3.76 -10.73 -10.47
CA VAL A 140 3.75 -9.51 -9.66
C VAL A 140 3.48 -9.82 -8.18
N MET A 141 2.62 -10.80 -7.89
CA MET A 141 2.25 -11.17 -6.52
C MET A 141 3.19 -12.20 -5.88
N GLU A 142 4.06 -12.87 -6.65
CA GLU A 142 4.98 -13.91 -6.15
C GLU A 142 5.81 -13.46 -4.92
N PRO A 143 6.41 -12.26 -4.88
CA PRO A 143 7.17 -11.82 -3.71
C PRO A 143 6.32 -11.73 -2.43
N SER A 144 5.08 -11.24 -2.52
CA SER A 144 4.17 -11.14 -1.38
C SER A 144 3.71 -12.50 -0.88
N ILE A 145 3.43 -13.43 -1.80
CA ILE A 145 3.07 -14.81 -1.47
C ILE A 145 4.21 -15.50 -0.73
N SER A 146 5.45 -15.38 -1.22
CA SER A 146 6.63 -15.95 -0.57
C SER A 146 6.87 -15.36 0.82
N LEU A 147 6.73 -14.04 0.98
CA LEU A 147 6.85 -13.38 2.29
C LEU A 147 5.81 -13.89 3.31
N ALA A 148 4.58 -14.14 2.86
CA ALA A 148 3.53 -14.66 3.74
C ALA A 148 3.73 -16.14 4.06
N GLU A 149 4.14 -16.96 3.06
CA GLU A 149 4.30 -18.42 3.19
C GLU A 149 5.54 -18.80 3.96
N ASP A 150 6.70 -18.23 3.59
CA ASP A 150 7.97 -18.51 4.21
C ASP A 150 8.20 -17.70 5.49
N GLY A 151 7.48 -16.58 5.62
CA GLY A 151 7.57 -15.64 6.73
C GLY A 151 8.78 -14.71 6.64
N PHE A 152 8.76 -13.69 7.47
CA PHE A 152 9.79 -12.65 7.55
C PHE A 152 10.09 -12.28 9.00
N TYR A 153 11.25 -11.67 9.25
CA TYR A 153 11.62 -11.22 10.59
C TYR A 153 10.97 -9.86 10.89
N LEU A 154 10.30 -9.80 12.05
CA LEU A 154 9.60 -8.59 12.49
C LEU A 154 10.58 -7.47 12.87
N TYR A 155 10.28 -6.27 12.41
CA TYR A 155 11.03 -5.07 12.78
C TYR A 155 10.52 -4.45 14.09
N PRO A 156 11.39 -3.75 14.85
CA PRO A 156 11.03 -3.18 16.16
C PRO A 156 9.81 -2.26 16.10
N GLY A 157 9.61 -1.52 15.00
CA GLY A 157 8.46 -0.63 14.81
C GLY A 157 7.13 -1.37 14.77
N GLU A 158 7.06 -2.50 14.04
CA GLU A 158 5.87 -3.35 13.96
C GLU A 158 5.57 -3.98 15.32
N ILE A 159 6.59 -4.53 15.97
CA ILE A 159 6.45 -5.12 17.31
C ILE A 159 5.91 -4.11 18.32
N LYS A 160 6.44 -2.90 18.31
CA LYS A 160 5.97 -1.84 19.22
C LYS A 160 4.49 -1.52 18.99
N ARG A 161 4.03 -1.47 17.73
CA ARG A 161 2.61 -1.26 17.41
C ARG A 161 1.75 -2.41 17.93
N GLN A 162 2.15 -3.66 17.67
CA GLN A 162 1.44 -4.84 18.18
C GLN A 162 1.38 -4.87 19.70
N GLN A 163 2.48 -4.54 20.39
CA GLN A 163 2.51 -4.45 21.84
C GLN A 163 1.57 -3.36 22.39
N SER A 164 1.48 -2.22 21.71
CA SER A 164 0.57 -1.12 22.10
C SER A 164 -0.91 -1.51 21.98
N ASP A 165 -1.25 -2.45 21.09
CA ASP A 165 -2.61 -2.92 20.84
C ASP A 165 -2.83 -4.36 21.33
N LYS A 166 -2.00 -4.88 22.24
CA LYS A 166 -2.07 -6.26 22.71
C LYS A 166 -3.46 -6.66 23.20
N GLU A 167 -4.12 -5.82 23.98
CA GLU A 167 -5.47 -6.07 24.48
C GLU A 167 -6.51 -6.25 23.35
N LYS A 168 -6.41 -5.45 22.29
CA LYS A 168 -7.27 -5.60 21.10
C LYS A 168 -6.93 -6.88 20.33
N ILE A 169 -5.65 -7.22 20.19
CA ILE A 169 -5.21 -8.47 19.56
C ILE A 169 -5.75 -9.67 20.33
N GLU A 170 -5.72 -9.64 21.65
CA GLU A 170 -6.25 -10.69 22.53
C GLU A 170 -7.78 -10.82 22.48
N SER A 171 -8.48 -9.77 22.05
CA SER A 171 -9.94 -9.75 22.00
C SER A 171 -10.54 -10.59 20.85
N PHE A 172 -9.71 -10.95 19.84
CA PHE A 172 -10.18 -11.67 18.65
C PHE A 172 -9.32 -12.91 18.38
N GLU A 173 -9.94 -14.08 18.24
CA GLU A 173 -9.22 -15.34 18.06
C GLU A 173 -8.32 -15.35 16.80
N GLY A 174 -8.78 -14.75 15.69
CA GLY A 174 -7.98 -14.66 14.47
C GLY A 174 -6.72 -13.82 14.63
N THR A 175 -6.78 -12.71 15.37
CA THR A 175 -5.59 -11.87 15.62
C THR A 175 -4.63 -12.52 16.62
N LYS A 176 -5.13 -13.19 17.66
CA LYS A 176 -4.30 -13.98 18.59
C LYS A 176 -3.44 -15.00 17.86
N LEU A 177 -4.06 -15.74 16.94
CA LEU A 177 -3.41 -16.83 16.22
C LEU A 177 -2.16 -16.36 15.46
N TYR A 178 -2.20 -15.15 14.90
CA TYR A 178 -1.13 -14.64 14.04
C TYR A 178 -0.21 -13.62 14.71
N PHE A 179 -0.69 -12.86 15.68
CA PHE A 179 0.04 -11.71 16.22
C PHE A 179 0.50 -11.89 17.69
N LEU A 180 0.27 -13.08 18.23
CA LEU A 180 0.91 -13.53 19.48
C LEU A 180 1.71 -14.80 19.21
N ASN A 181 2.74 -15.03 20.03
CA ASN A 181 3.53 -16.25 19.98
C ASN A 181 2.76 -17.43 20.61
N SER A 182 3.35 -18.64 20.59
CA SER A 182 2.75 -19.84 21.16
C SER A 182 2.48 -19.79 22.69
N GLU A 183 3.07 -18.84 23.38
CA GLU A 183 2.85 -18.59 24.81
C GLU A 183 1.76 -17.54 25.06
N GLY A 184 1.17 -16.97 24.00
CA GLY A 184 0.18 -15.89 24.07
C GLY A 184 0.81 -14.51 24.33
N GLU A 185 2.13 -14.39 24.16
CA GLU A 185 2.86 -13.14 24.36
C GLU A 185 3.15 -12.43 23.03
N SER A 186 3.36 -11.12 23.09
CA SER A 186 3.78 -10.34 21.93
C SER A 186 5.13 -10.81 21.39
N PHE A 187 5.31 -10.76 20.09
CA PHE A 187 6.60 -11.05 19.44
C PHE A 187 7.73 -10.13 19.93
N ARG A 188 8.95 -10.62 19.78
CA ARG A 188 10.19 -9.91 20.12
C ARG A 188 10.99 -9.58 18.87
N PRO A 189 11.89 -8.60 18.90
CA PRO A 189 12.79 -8.31 17.80
C PRO A 189 13.56 -9.56 17.36
N GLY A 190 13.46 -9.90 16.06
CA GLY A 190 14.06 -11.09 15.50
C GLY A 190 13.16 -12.33 15.46
N ASP A 191 11.96 -12.26 16.01
CA ASP A 191 10.95 -13.31 15.80
C ASP A 191 10.44 -13.27 14.35
N LYS A 192 10.04 -14.44 13.87
CA LYS A 192 9.56 -14.63 12.50
C LYS A 192 8.04 -14.73 12.46
N LEU A 193 7.40 -13.89 11.66
CA LEU A 193 5.97 -13.97 11.40
C LEU A 193 5.72 -14.78 10.13
N VAL A 194 4.87 -15.80 10.23
CA VAL A 194 4.42 -16.65 9.11
C VAL A 194 2.90 -16.56 9.02
N GLN A 195 2.37 -16.28 7.82
CA GLN A 195 0.93 -16.03 7.61
C GLN A 195 0.39 -16.94 6.48
N LYS A 196 0.32 -18.25 6.75
CA LYS A 196 -0.02 -19.26 5.72
C LYS A 196 -1.42 -19.07 5.12
N ASP A 197 -2.40 -18.67 5.91
CA ASP A 197 -3.75 -18.43 5.40
C ASP A 197 -3.79 -17.20 4.49
N LEU A 198 -3.02 -16.15 4.84
CA LEU A 198 -2.82 -15.00 3.97
C LEU A 198 -2.10 -15.40 2.66
N ALA A 199 -1.08 -16.25 2.74
CA ALA A 199 -0.40 -16.77 1.56
C ALA A 199 -1.38 -17.51 0.62
N ASN A 200 -2.25 -18.36 1.17
CA ASN A 200 -3.27 -19.07 0.41
C ASN A 200 -4.28 -18.09 -0.22
N THR A 201 -4.74 -17.10 0.53
CA THR A 201 -5.62 -16.05 0.02
C THR A 201 -4.96 -15.27 -1.13
N LEU A 202 -3.70 -14.87 -0.97
CA LEU A 202 -2.94 -14.19 -2.04
C LEU A 202 -2.74 -15.08 -3.29
N LYS A 203 -2.53 -16.39 -3.13
CA LYS A 203 -2.50 -17.35 -4.26
C LYS A 203 -3.83 -17.36 -5.01
N ILE A 204 -4.96 -17.46 -4.30
CA ILE A 204 -6.30 -17.44 -4.90
C ILE A 204 -6.54 -16.12 -5.65
N ILE A 205 -6.14 -14.98 -5.07
CA ILE A 205 -6.23 -13.67 -5.73
C ILE A 205 -5.36 -13.64 -6.98
N SER A 206 -4.12 -14.15 -6.92
CA SER A 206 -3.21 -14.17 -8.07
C SER A 206 -3.72 -15.03 -9.24
N GLU A 207 -4.55 -16.04 -8.95
CA GLU A 207 -5.14 -16.94 -9.95
C GLU A 207 -6.44 -16.40 -10.55
N ASN A 208 -7.25 -15.71 -9.73
CA ASN A 208 -8.63 -15.34 -10.09
C ASN A 208 -8.86 -13.81 -10.12
N GLY A 209 -7.82 -13.00 -9.89
CA GLY A 209 -7.94 -11.55 -9.84
C GLY A 209 -8.90 -11.08 -8.74
N LYS A 210 -9.68 -10.04 -9.04
CA LYS A 210 -10.69 -9.49 -8.13
C LYS A 210 -11.65 -10.57 -7.60
N LYS A 211 -12.10 -11.48 -8.46
CA LYS A 211 -13.05 -12.53 -8.10
C LYS A 211 -12.54 -13.45 -6.99
N GLY A 212 -11.23 -13.72 -6.96
CA GLY A 212 -10.61 -14.55 -5.93
C GLY A 212 -10.78 -14.03 -4.50
N PHE A 213 -11.09 -12.74 -4.33
CA PHE A 213 -11.31 -12.15 -3.02
C PHE A 213 -12.78 -11.80 -2.73
N TYR A 214 -13.50 -11.31 -3.76
CA TYR A 214 -14.85 -10.77 -3.60
C TYR A 214 -15.97 -11.75 -3.93
N GLU A 215 -15.63 -12.94 -4.44
CA GLU A 215 -16.56 -14.01 -4.77
C GLU A 215 -16.00 -15.36 -4.28
N GLY A 216 -16.87 -16.36 -4.09
CA GLY A 216 -16.50 -17.72 -3.69
C GLY A 216 -15.99 -17.86 -2.27
N GLU A 217 -15.10 -18.83 -2.03
CA GLU A 217 -14.70 -19.29 -0.69
C GLU A 217 -14.18 -18.18 0.25
N ILE A 218 -13.36 -17.24 -0.28
CA ILE A 218 -12.82 -16.17 0.54
C ILE A 218 -13.91 -15.18 0.95
N ALA A 219 -14.77 -14.77 0.01
CA ALA A 219 -15.89 -13.88 0.28
C ALA A 219 -16.87 -14.49 1.29
N GLU A 220 -17.20 -15.78 1.11
CA GLU A 220 -18.07 -16.53 2.04
C GLU A 220 -17.49 -16.56 3.45
N LYS A 221 -16.20 -16.88 3.61
CA LYS A 221 -15.54 -16.90 4.92
C LYS A 221 -15.53 -15.53 5.59
N ILE A 222 -15.22 -14.47 4.83
CA ILE A 222 -15.22 -13.09 5.34
C ILE A 222 -16.62 -12.71 5.81
N ALA A 223 -17.64 -12.92 4.97
CA ALA A 223 -19.02 -12.56 5.29
C ALA A 223 -19.55 -13.33 6.51
N ASN A 224 -19.32 -14.65 6.54
CA ASN A 224 -19.78 -15.51 7.64
C ASN A 224 -19.12 -15.12 8.97
N ASP A 225 -17.81 -14.87 9.01
CA ASP A 225 -17.13 -14.46 10.24
C ASP A 225 -17.62 -13.09 10.72
N ILE A 226 -17.72 -12.12 9.83
CA ILE A 226 -18.19 -10.78 10.17
C ILE A 226 -19.62 -10.81 10.70
N GLN A 227 -20.54 -11.52 10.04
CA GLN A 227 -21.93 -11.59 10.45
C GLN A 227 -22.12 -12.39 11.75
N ALA A 228 -21.40 -13.50 11.93
CA ALA A 228 -21.45 -14.29 13.15
C ALA A 228 -21.03 -13.51 14.40
N ASN A 229 -20.21 -12.46 14.21
CA ASN A 229 -19.70 -11.60 15.28
C ASN A 229 -20.36 -10.20 15.32
N GLY A 230 -21.53 -10.03 14.67
CA GLY A 230 -22.33 -8.81 14.76
C GLY A 230 -21.88 -7.66 13.84
N GLY A 231 -21.10 -7.96 12.80
CA GLY A 231 -20.79 -7.01 11.76
C GLY A 231 -21.80 -7.03 10.61
N TYR A 232 -21.66 -6.12 9.66
CA TYR A 232 -22.67 -5.83 8.64
C TYR A 232 -22.35 -6.35 7.24
N VAL A 233 -21.07 -6.59 6.93
CA VAL A 233 -20.63 -6.99 5.57
C VAL A 233 -21.16 -8.40 5.24
N ASN A 234 -21.80 -8.54 4.09
CA ASN A 234 -22.30 -9.81 3.54
C ASN A 234 -21.65 -10.11 2.18
N GLU A 235 -21.94 -11.26 1.60
CA GLU A 235 -21.37 -11.67 0.31
C GLU A 235 -21.81 -10.77 -0.86
N ASP A 236 -23.04 -10.26 -0.83
CA ASP A 236 -23.53 -9.36 -1.88
C ASP A 236 -22.83 -8.01 -1.81
N ASP A 237 -22.53 -7.49 -0.62
CA ASP A 237 -21.72 -6.30 -0.41
C ASP A 237 -20.32 -6.49 -1.02
N LEU A 238 -19.69 -7.63 -0.78
CA LEU A 238 -18.37 -7.96 -1.36
C LEU A 238 -18.46 -8.06 -2.88
N ARG A 239 -19.36 -8.83 -3.42
CA ARG A 239 -19.56 -9.05 -4.87
C ARG A 239 -19.81 -7.74 -5.62
N ASN A 240 -20.60 -6.85 -5.04
CA ASN A 240 -21.00 -5.59 -5.64
C ASN A 240 -19.97 -4.47 -5.46
N TYR A 241 -18.87 -4.71 -4.74
CA TYR A 241 -17.83 -3.70 -4.55
C TYR A 241 -17.28 -3.21 -5.89
N THR A 242 -17.23 -1.90 -6.08
CA THR A 242 -16.70 -1.27 -7.30
C THR A 242 -15.66 -0.20 -6.97
N VAL A 243 -14.56 -0.24 -7.71
CA VAL A 243 -13.54 0.80 -7.69
C VAL A 243 -14.04 2.03 -8.43
N ARG A 244 -13.91 3.20 -7.82
CA ARG A 244 -14.33 4.49 -8.40
C ARG A 244 -13.16 5.23 -9.02
N LYS A 245 -13.45 6.06 -10.00
CA LYS A 245 -12.49 7.06 -10.45
C LYS A 245 -12.49 8.21 -9.45
N SER A 246 -11.31 8.63 -8.98
CA SER A 246 -11.16 9.83 -8.16
C SER A 246 -10.82 11.03 -9.03
N GLU A 247 -11.45 12.15 -8.75
CA GLU A 247 -11.08 13.42 -9.38
C GLU A 247 -9.69 13.85 -8.89
N VAL A 248 -8.86 14.33 -9.82
CA VAL A 248 -7.55 14.88 -9.51
C VAL A 248 -7.66 16.40 -9.43
N LEU A 249 -7.39 16.93 -8.25
CA LEU A 249 -7.31 18.36 -8.00
C LEU A 249 -5.90 18.86 -8.29
N THR A 250 -5.80 20.06 -8.87
CA THR A 250 -4.51 20.70 -9.16
C THR A 250 -4.41 22.04 -8.44
N GLY A 251 -3.35 22.23 -7.69
CA GLY A 251 -2.95 23.49 -7.06
C GLY A 251 -1.56 23.91 -7.51
N LYS A 252 -1.14 25.11 -7.09
CA LYS A 252 0.22 25.62 -7.34
C LYS A 252 0.89 26.00 -6.03
N PHE A 253 2.19 25.71 -5.95
CA PHE A 253 3.04 26.12 -4.84
C PHE A 253 4.47 26.36 -5.33
N ASN A 254 5.02 27.53 -5.06
CA ASN A 254 6.40 27.89 -5.39
C ASN A 254 6.80 27.56 -6.84
N GLY A 255 5.88 27.79 -7.80
CA GLY A 255 6.09 27.52 -9.23
C GLY A 255 5.87 26.07 -9.68
N TYR A 256 5.55 25.15 -8.76
CA TYR A 256 5.23 23.75 -9.05
C TYR A 256 3.73 23.52 -9.11
N ASP A 257 3.29 22.65 -10.01
CA ASP A 257 1.94 22.10 -9.99
C ASP A 257 1.87 20.95 -8.97
N ILE A 258 0.87 20.99 -8.09
CA ILE A 258 0.62 19.96 -7.07
C ILE A 258 -0.67 19.27 -7.43
N HIS A 259 -0.62 17.95 -7.53
CA HIS A 259 -1.77 17.12 -7.85
C HIS A 259 -2.15 16.25 -6.65
N THR A 260 -3.43 16.23 -6.33
CA THR A 260 -3.98 15.45 -5.21
C THR A 260 -5.29 14.81 -5.62
N LEU A 261 -5.77 13.86 -4.80
CA LEU A 261 -7.09 13.27 -4.99
C LEU A 261 -8.15 14.06 -4.21
N ASN A 262 -9.33 14.21 -4.81
CA ASN A 262 -10.50 14.80 -4.15
C ASN A 262 -11.05 13.85 -3.08
N LEU A 263 -12.16 14.20 -2.45
CA LEU A 263 -12.82 13.37 -1.44
C LEU A 263 -13.04 11.93 -1.96
N PRO A 264 -12.90 10.93 -1.08
CA PRO A 264 -12.69 10.99 0.37
C PRO A 264 -11.22 11.17 0.82
N ALA A 265 -10.30 11.50 -0.11
CA ALA A 265 -8.93 11.90 0.24
C ALA A 265 -8.92 13.33 0.84
N TYR A 266 -7.78 13.66 1.46
CA TYR A 266 -7.58 15.00 2.04
C TYR A 266 -6.99 16.01 1.04
N GLY A 267 -7.07 15.75 -0.25
CA GLY A 267 -6.41 16.53 -1.27
C GLY A 267 -6.86 17.98 -1.37
N SER A 268 -8.16 18.24 -1.28
CA SER A 268 -8.71 19.60 -1.26
C SER A 268 -8.20 20.42 -0.07
N ILE A 269 -8.20 19.82 1.12
CA ILE A 269 -7.67 20.44 2.35
C ILE A 269 -6.17 20.70 2.21
N THR A 270 -5.42 19.73 1.66
CA THR A 270 -3.97 19.86 1.45
C THR A 270 -3.64 21.02 0.49
N ILE A 271 -4.34 21.12 -0.65
CA ILE A 271 -4.15 22.23 -1.59
C ILE A 271 -4.49 23.55 -0.91
N GLN A 272 -5.60 23.63 -0.18
CA GLN A 272 -6.01 24.84 0.53
C GLN A 272 -4.94 25.26 1.56
N MET A 273 -4.45 24.35 2.38
CA MET A 273 -3.36 24.64 3.34
C MET A 273 -2.12 25.19 2.66
N ILE A 274 -1.68 24.55 1.57
CA ILE A 274 -0.50 24.96 0.82
C ILE A 274 -0.70 26.33 0.17
N GLN A 275 -1.88 26.60 -0.40
CA GLN A 275 -2.18 27.89 -1.03
C GLN A 275 -2.29 29.02 -0.01
N ILE A 276 -2.85 28.78 1.19
CA ILE A 276 -2.84 29.76 2.27
C ILE A 276 -1.39 30.04 2.70
N PHE A 277 -0.59 28.97 2.88
CA PHE A 277 0.79 29.10 3.31
C PHE A 277 1.67 29.85 2.29
N ASP A 278 1.46 29.64 1.01
CA ASP A 278 2.19 30.32 -0.10
C ASP A 278 1.98 31.85 -0.07
N GLN A 279 0.86 32.31 0.45
CA GLN A 279 0.55 33.75 0.58
C GLN A 279 1.09 34.38 1.87
N LEU A 280 1.58 33.57 2.80
CA LEU A 280 2.06 34.07 4.09
C LEU A 280 3.53 34.50 4.00
N LYS A 281 3.79 35.75 4.41
CA LYS A 281 5.17 36.25 4.53
C LYS A 281 5.78 35.74 5.83
N ILE A 282 6.80 34.90 5.75
CA ILE A 282 7.46 34.29 6.90
C ILE A 282 8.73 35.08 7.22
N GLU A 283 8.86 35.56 8.45
CA GLU A 283 9.98 36.39 8.91
C GLU A 283 10.98 35.62 9.79
N ASN A 284 10.51 34.59 10.50
CA ASN A 284 11.33 33.77 11.41
C ASN A 284 10.66 32.44 11.74
N GLU A 285 11.35 31.55 12.45
CA GLU A 285 10.89 30.20 12.78
C GLU A 285 9.59 30.18 13.62
N ARG A 286 9.46 31.11 14.58
CA ARG A 286 8.25 31.23 15.38
C ARG A 286 7.06 31.66 14.51
N ASP A 287 7.26 32.60 13.63
CA ASP A 287 6.26 33.07 12.69
C ASP A 287 5.82 31.95 11.74
N TRP A 288 6.78 31.15 11.25
CA TRP A 288 6.52 29.96 10.46
C TRP A 288 5.58 28.98 11.19
N THR A 289 5.90 28.63 12.44
CA THR A 289 5.08 27.71 13.24
C THR A 289 3.65 28.22 13.43
N LEU A 290 3.48 29.51 13.80
CA LEU A 290 2.17 30.10 14.02
C LEU A 290 1.33 30.16 12.74
N LYS A 291 1.94 30.52 11.62
CA LYS A 291 1.25 30.65 10.33
C LYS A 291 0.88 29.30 9.74
N ILE A 292 1.72 28.27 9.88
CA ILE A 292 1.33 26.89 9.51
C ILE A 292 0.14 26.43 10.36
N SER A 293 0.20 26.60 11.67
CA SER A 293 -0.92 26.23 12.54
C SER A 293 -2.22 26.91 12.13
N SER A 294 -2.16 28.21 11.81
CA SER A 294 -3.34 28.95 11.34
C SER A 294 -3.84 28.46 9.97
N ALA A 295 -2.95 28.13 9.04
CA ALA A 295 -3.33 27.60 7.74
C ALA A 295 -4.00 26.23 7.85
N VAL A 296 -3.47 25.36 8.72
CA VAL A 296 -4.08 24.07 9.04
C VAL A 296 -5.47 24.25 9.63
N GLU A 297 -5.59 25.06 10.71
CA GLU A 297 -6.86 25.31 11.38
C GLU A 297 -7.90 25.86 10.41
N GLU A 298 -7.56 26.86 9.60
CA GLU A 298 -8.47 27.46 8.63
C GLU A 298 -8.94 26.43 7.59
N SER A 299 -8.03 25.62 7.05
CA SER A 299 -8.37 24.60 6.04
C SER A 299 -9.29 23.50 6.58
N PHE A 300 -9.15 23.14 7.86
CA PHE A 300 -10.01 22.13 8.47
C PHE A 300 -11.42 22.63 8.82
N LYS A 301 -11.66 23.95 8.93
CA LYS A 301 -13.01 24.49 9.16
C LYS A 301 -14.01 24.09 8.08
N TYR A 302 -13.55 23.91 6.86
CA TYR A 302 -14.38 23.59 5.69
C TYR A 302 -14.51 22.10 5.39
N ARG A 303 -13.99 21.22 6.26
CA ARG A 303 -14.01 19.77 6.07
C ARG A 303 -15.42 19.16 6.14
N PHE A 304 -16.33 19.80 6.85
CA PHE A 304 -17.67 19.27 7.20
C PHE A 304 -18.81 19.94 6.43
N PHE A 305 -18.50 20.60 5.31
CA PHE A 305 -19.49 21.24 4.44
C PHE A 305 -19.53 20.63 3.07
#